data_5d0deb7ad79ca1c68fe597319963b0b3
#
_entry.id   5d0deb7ad79ca1c68fe597319963b0b3
#
_cell.length_a   1.000
_cell.length_b   1.000
_cell.length_c   1.000
_cell.angle_alpha   90.00
_cell.angle_beta   90.00
_cell.angle_gamma   90.00
#
_symmetry.space_group_name_H-M   'P 1'
#
loop_
_entity.id
_entity.type
_entity.pdbx_description
1 polymer ?
#
loop_
_entity_poly.entity_id
_entity_poly.type
_entity_poly.pdbx_seq_one_letter_code
_entity_poly.pdbx_strand_id
1 'polypeptide(L)'
;MKKKMALLLAGLLAISVAGCGSTGNGGDAVTPETEAITSVEASQTEDSQTDAGTEGEGSNEIEAESDDTDQSEGLYLQTVFTEHDMKVGTCLTTQMLRNDKIKQIILDQFNSVTMENSMKPDYLFNKNESIATGDLVVEFDKDALTMMEFAKENGLSMRGHTLVWYSQTPSWIFYEDFDTKKDLVGRDVMLARMESYIKQVFEKLTELGYADMFYAYDVVNEAWMEDGSMRENNWSATIGEDYLWQAFYFADKYAPEHIDLYYNDYNEQFKTDTLLKFVDTLKDENGDYLIDGVGFQAHLYTKDDLNTYFDTVDAISATGLKIQLTELDVCLGAWQNTLEPTEENLKIQGKFYYDLVNGLFERKDAGTLQMDALTFWGFADGLSWRKEASPLLYDKTYQPKYSFYGAMQMKEQAGFDQ
;
A
#
# COMPACT_ATOMS: atom_id res chain seq x y z
N MET A 1 -2.37 -27.61 9.16
CA MET A 1 -1.17 -28.14 9.82
C MET A 1 -0.21 -28.60 8.73
N LYS A 2 0.54 -27.67 8.16
CA LYS A 2 1.59 -27.96 7.17
C LYS A 2 2.91 -28.19 7.94
N LYS A 3 3.45 -29.39 7.87
CA LYS A 3 4.78 -29.70 8.44
C LYS A 3 5.83 -29.34 7.40
N LYS A 4 6.60 -28.30 7.63
CA LYS A 4 7.83 -28.00 6.87
C LYS A 4 8.92 -29.01 7.29
N MET A 5 9.31 -29.88 6.36
CA MET A 5 10.44 -30.80 6.53
C MET A 5 11.53 -30.40 5.53
N ALA A 6 12.61 -29.84 6.04
CA ALA A 6 13.77 -29.48 5.24
C ALA A 6 14.55 -30.71 4.80
N LEU A 7 14.76 -30.89 3.50
CA LEU A 7 15.72 -31.84 2.96
C LEU A 7 16.71 -31.10 2.06
N LEU A 8 17.98 -31.05 2.49
CA LEU A 8 19.10 -30.65 1.66
C LEU A 8 19.41 -31.79 0.68
N LEU A 9 19.46 -31.52 -0.62
CA LEU A 9 20.23 -32.36 -1.56
C LEU A 9 20.92 -31.47 -2.60
N ALA A 10 22.25 -31.53 -2.56
CA ALA A 10 23.15 -30.96 -3.57
C ALA A 10 23.22 -31.92 -4.77
N GLY A 11 23.13 -31.41 -5.98
CA GLY A 11 23.36 -32.17 -7.19
C GLY A 11 23.85 -31.29 -8.34
N LEU A 12 25.16 -31.29 -8.58
CA LEU A 12 25.80 -30.77 -9.78
C LEU A 12 25.35 -31.57 -11.03
N LEU A 13 25.01 -30.88 -12.11
CA LEU A 13 25.26 -31.41 -13.45
C LEU A 13 25.59 -30.28 -14.43
N ALA A 14 26.81 -30.29 -14.93
CA ALA A 14 27.26 -29.48 -16.04
C ALA A 14 26.99 -30.22 -17.35
N ILE A 15 26.42 -29.54 -18.35
CA ILE A 15 26.56 -29.97 -19.76
C ILE A 15 26.73 -28.73 -20.62
N SER A 16 27.91 -28.63 -21.23
CA SER A 16 28.31 -27.80 -22.35
C SER A 16 27.71 -28.35 -23.66
N VAL A 17 27.35 -27.50 -24.61
CA VAL A 17 27.72 -27.67 -26.03
C VAL A 17 27.43 -26.40 -26.86
N ALA A 18 28.35 -26.06 -27.60
CA ALA A 18 28.65 -25.10 -28.61
C ALA A 18 27.72 -25.05 -29.84
N GLY A 19 27.63 -23.85 -30.45
CA GLY A 19 28.08 -23.74 -31.82
C GLY A 19 27.20 -23.04 -32.84
N CYS A 20 27.78 -21.99 -33.44
CA CYS A 20 27.57 -21.47 -34.82
C CYS A 20 26.19 -20.90 -35.20
N GLY A 21 26.03 -19.70 -35.67
CA GLY A 21 26.80 -18.85 -36.56
C GLY A 21 25.97 -18.37 -37.72
N SER A 22 26.11 -17.10 -38.04
CA SER A 22 25.93 -16.53 -39.38
C SER A 22 24.86 -15.45 -39.61
N THR A 23 25.31 -14.21 -39.64
CA THR A 23 25.25 -13.15 -40.68
C THR A 23 23.91 -12.76 -41.32
N GLY A 24 23.65 -11.45 -41.28
CA GLY A 24 23.13 -10.75 -42.43
C GLY A 24 22.20 -9.57 -42.21
N ASN A 25 22.79 -8.39 -42.21
CA ASN A 25 22.40 -7.16 -42.90
C ASN A 25 21.03 -6.47 -42.71
N GLY A 26 21.07 -5.25 -42.18
CA GLY A 26 20.76 -4.01 -42.93
C GLY A 26 19.32 -3.50 -42.87
N GLY A 27 19.13 -2.33 -42.28
CA GLY A 27 17.97 -1.51 -42.61
C GLY A 27 17.54 -0.53 -41.49
N ASP A 28 18.03 0.68 -41.65
CA ASP A 28 17.45 1.99 -41.30
C ASP A 28 16.81 2.26 -39.94
N ALA A 29 17.46 3.20 -39.27
CA ALA A 29 17.04 3.91 -38.07
C ALA A 29 15.81 4.80 -38.35
N VAL A 30 14.79 4.68 -37.53
CA VAL A 30 13.82 5.74 -37.25
C VAL A 30 13.78 5.94 -35.74
N THR A 31 14.25 7.10 -35.31
CA THR A 31 14.16 7.57 -33.95
C THR A 31 12.74 8.05 -33.63
N PRO A 32 12.09 7.64 -32.53
CA PRO A 32 11.00 8.40 -31.96
C PRO A 32 11.55 9.38 -30.91
N GLU A 33 11.07 10.58 -30.97
CA GLU A 33 11.33 11.69 -30.05
C GLU A 33 10.88 11.31 -28.64
N THR A 34 11.79 11.52 -27.70
CA THR A 34 11.56 11.34 -26.27
C THR A 34 10.89 12.60 -25.71
N GLU A 35 9.60 12.55 -25.43
CA GLU A 35 9.00 13.56 -24.55
C GLU A 35 9.37 13.28 -23.11
N ALA A 36 10.15 14.20 -22.56
CA ALA A 36 10.56 14.19 -21.16
C ALA A 36 9.39 14.58 -20.25
N ILE A 37 8.92 13.64 -19.43
CA ILE A 37 8.04 13.93 -18.33
C ILE A 37 8.90 14.44 -17.18
N THR A 38 8.80 15.74 -16.90
CA THR A 38 9.44 16.41 -15.78
C THR A 38 8.86 15.95 -14.46
N SER A 39 9.69 15.32 -13.66
CA SER A 39 9.44 15.08 -12.24
C SER A 39 9.36 16.40 -11.47
N VAL A 40 8.28 16.63 -10.74
CA VAL A 40 8.13 17.77 -9.84
C VAL A 40 8.84 17.44 -8.53
N GLU A 41 10.03 18.01 -8.33
CA GLU A 41 10.71 18.02 -7.04
C GLU A 41 9.95 18.94 -6.06
N ALA A 42 9.63 18.42 -4.89
CA ALA A 42 9.14 19.20 -3.77
C ALA A 42 10.32 19.94 -3.12
N SER A 43 10.42 21.26 -3.36
CA SER A 43 11.39 22.10 -2.68
C SER A 43 10.89 22.48 -1.28
N GLN A 44 11.68 22.15 -0.27
CA GLN A 44 11.63 22.76 1.06
C GLN A 44 12.08 24.20 0.98
N THR A 45 11.28 25.14 1.47
CA THR A 45 11.70 26.50 1.76
C THR A 45 11.68 26.75 3.25
N GLU A 46 12.85 27.07 3.77
CA GLU A 46 13.09 27.52 5.13
C GLU A 46 12.44 28.88 5.42
N ASP A 47 12.05 29.00 6.66
CA ASP A 47 11.44 30.10 7.36
C ASP A 47 12.41 31.26 7.56
N SER A 48 11.97 32.52 7.38
CA SER A 48 12.61 33.68 7.99
C SER A 48 11.58 34.72 8.44
N GLN A 49 11.51 34.88 9.75
CA GLN A 49 10.81 35.93 10.46
C GLN A 49 11.25 37.34 10.04
N THR A 50 10.32 38.27 9.96
CA THR A 50 10.48 39.60 10.49
C THR A 50 9.15 40.24 10.91
N ASP A 51 9.26 40.93 12.00
CA ASP A 51 8.35 41.58 12.92
C ASP A 51 7.81 42.93 12.39
N ALA A 52 6.75 43.39 13.10
CA ALA A 52 6.29 44.75 13.35
C ALA A 52 4.98 45.28 12.70
N GLY A 53 3.92 45.23 13.48
CA GLY A 53 3.25 46.42 14.08
C GLY A 53 2.27 47.23 13.23
N THR A 54 1.01 47.29 13.56
CA THR A 54 0.26 48.37 14.23
C THR A 54 -1.25 48.31 14.01
N GLU A 55 -1.94 48.57 15.04
CA GLU A 55 -3.32 48.81 15.39
C GLU A 55 -4.33 49.32 14.31
N GLY A 56 -5.60 48.88 14.46
CA GLY A 56 -6.77 49.55 13.88
C GLY A 56 -8.06 48.83 14.14
N GLU A 57 -8.85 49.36 15.03
CA GLU A 57 -10.14 48.95 15.58
C GLU A 57 -11.24 48.64 14.54
N GLY A 58 -12.18 47.73 14.91
CA GLY A 58 -13.48 47.67 14.27
C GLY A 58 -14.20 46.34 14.51
N SER A 59 -14.82 46.22 15.68
CA SER A 59 -15.76 45.20 16.12
C SER A 59 -16.84 44.85 15.12
N ASN A 60 -17.07 43.57 14.87
CA ASN A 60 -18.37 42.89 14.93
C ASN A 60 -18.12 41.37 15.05
N GLU A 61 -18.02 40.92 16.28
CA GLU A 61 -18.14 39.51 16.62
C GLU A 61 -19.57 39.08 16.37
N ILE A 62 -19.78 38.37 15.26
CA ILE A 62 -20.88 37.41 15.20
C ILE A 62 -20.24 36.14 15.75
N GLU A 63 -20.47 35.86 17.02
CA GLU A 63 -20.27 34.54 17.61
C GLU A 63 -21.21 33.58 16.86
N ALA A 64 -20.69 32.93 15.84
CA ALA A 64 -21.19 31.64 15.41
C ALA A 64 -20.82 30.69 16.52
N GLU A 65 -21.74 30.31 17.39
CA GLU A 65 -21.67 29.13 18.21
C GLU A 65 -21.38 27.97 17.23
N SER A 66 -20.13 27.56 17.12
CA SER A 66 -19.77 26.29 16.53
C SER A 66 -20.32 25.24 17.50
N ASP A 67 -21.39 24.56 17.08
CA ASP A 67 -21.84 23.33 17.71
C ASP A 67 -20.72 22.29 17.46
N ASP A 68 -19.72 22.27 18.35
CA ASP A 68 -18.49 21.47 18.28
C ASP A 68 -18.74 20.05 18.81
N THR A 69 -20.01 19.60 18.73
CA THR A 69 -20.37 18.21 19.01
C THR A 69 -19.85 17.33 17.89
N ASP A 70 -18.97 16.39 18.19
CA ASP A 70 -18.54 15.35 17.27
C ASP A 70 -19.77 14.51 16.87
N GLN A 71 -20.24 14.68 15.64
CA GLN A 71 -21.43 13.99 15.11
C GLN A 71 -21.19 12.48 14.94
N SER A 72 -19.96 12.00 15.11
CA SER A 72 -19.64 10.56 15.11
C SER A 72 -19.65 9.96 16.53
N GLU A 73 -19.98 10.74 17.57
CA GLU A 73 -19.99 10.23 18.95
C GLU A 73 -20.96 9.04 19.09
N GLY A 74 -20.41 7.90 19.54
CA GLY A 74 -21.14 6.64 19.69
C GLY A 74 -21.23 5.80 18.39
N LEU A 75 -20.64 6.24 17.29
CA LEU A 75 -20.52 5.48 16.04
C LEU A 75 -19.09 5.00 15.86
N TYR A 76 -18.89 3.69 15.81
CA TYR A 76 -17.58 3.06 15.73
C TYR A 76 -17.48 2.20 14.47
N LEU A 77 -16.72 2.65 13.46
CA LEU A 77 -16.53 1.95 12.20
C LEU A 77 -16.01 0.53 12.40
N GLN A 78 -15.06 0.36 13.36
CA GLN A 78 -14.51 -0.95 13.69
C GLN A 78 -15.58 -1.96 14.17
N THR A 79 -16.67 -1.51 14.77
CA THR A 79 -17.75 -2.42 15.19
C THR A 79 -18.47 -3.00 13.98
N VAL A 80 -18.81 -2.17 12.99
CA VAL A 80 -19.48 -2.62 11.75
C VAL A 80 -18.64 -3.67 11.03
N PHE A 81 -17.34 -3.43 10.87
CA PHE A 81 -16.46 -4.38 10.19
C PHE A 81 -16.23 -5.67 11.00
N THR A 82 -16.18 -5.57 12.32
CA THR A 82 -16.02 -6.74 13.20
C THR A 82 -17.25 -7.67 13.13
N GLU A 83 -18.46 -7.15 12.90
CA GLU A 83 -19.67 -7.96 12.69
C GLU A 83 -19.56 -8.88 11.46
N HIS A 84 -18.72 -8.50 10.49
CA HIS A 84 -18.39 -9.30 9.29
C HIS A 84 -17.04 -10.03 9.42
N ASP A 85 -16.48 -10.16 10.62
CA ASP A 85 -15.17 -10.78 10.86
C ASP A 85 -14.05 -10.15 10.02
N MET A 86 -14.03 -8.82 9.98
CA MET A 86 -13.05 -8.02 9.25
C MET A 86 -12.40 -6.97 10.16
N LYS A 87 -11.12 -6.68 9.89
CA LYS A 87 -10.45 -5.50 10.41
C LYS A 87 -10.76 -4.29 9.52
N VAL A 88 -10.77 -3.12 10.14
CA VAL A 88 -10.77 -1.85 9.41
C VAL A 88 -9.57 -1.03 9.84
N GLY A 89 -8.83 -0.51 8.85
CA GLY A 89 -7.57 0.19 9.08
C GLY A 89 -7.50 1.57 8.44
N THR A 90 -6.46 2.30 8.85
CA THR A 90 -6.07 3.56 8.20
C THR A 90 -4.55 3.65 8.05
N CYS A 91 -4.06 4.45 7.09
CA CYS A 91 -2.63 4.75 7.09
C CYS A 91 -2.27 5.69 8.25
N LEU A 92 -1.02 5.60 8.70
CA LEU A 92 -0.52 6.27 9.90
C LEU A 92 0.80 6.98 9.63
N THR A 93 0.94 8.19 10.17
CA THR A 93 2.20 8.94 10.25
C THR A 93 2.47 9.39 11.67
N THR A 94 3.73 9.64 12.03
CA THR A 94 4.07 10.20 13.35
C THR A 94 3.51 11.60 13.58
N GLN A 95 3.23 12.35 12.50
CA GLN A 95 2.59 13.65 12.61
C GLN A 95 1.15 13.53 13.14
N MET A 96 0.41 12.51 12.71
CA MET A 96 -0.94 12.24 13.22
C MET A 96 -0.92 11.96 14.73
N LEU A 97 0.11 11.28 15.22
CA LEU A 97 0.26 10.92 16.64
C LEU A 97 0.59 12.12 17.55
N ARG A 98 0.87 13.30 17.02
CA ARG A 98 1.09 14.52 17.80
C ARG A 98 -0.20 15.26 18.12
N ASN A 99 -1.33 14.87 17.55
CA ASN A 99 -2.63 15.48 17.75
C ASN A 99 -3.57 14.53 18.48
N ASP A 100 -4.01 14.91 19.69
CA ASP A 100 -4.83 14.05 20.54
C ASP A 100 -6.22 13.77 19.92
N LYS A 101 -6.84 14.74 19.22
CA LYS A 101 -8.12 14.52 18.52
C LYS A 101 -7.95 13.47 17.40
N ILE A 102 -6.88 13.58 16.62
CA ILE A 102 -6.57 12.58 15.56
C ILE A 102 -6.34 11.20 16.17
N LYS A 103 -5.52 11.09 17.22
CA LYS A 103 -5.30 9.82 17.93
C LYS A 103 -6.60 9.19 18.39
N GLN A 104 -7.49 10.02 19.00
CA GLN A 104 -8.75 9.52 19.48
C GLN A 104 -9.63 8.97 18.33
N ILE A 105 -9.74 9.70 17.21
CA ILE A 105 -10.48 9.21 16.03
C ILE A 105 -9.89 7.89 15.53
N ILE A 106 -8.55 7.77 15.46
CA ILE A 106 -7.92 6.52 15.03
C ILE A 106 -8.32 5.37 15.95
N LEU A 107 -8.24 5.56 17.27
CA LEU A 107 -8.55 4.53 18.26
C LEU A 107 -10.04 4.17 18.31
N ASP A 108 -10.92 5.13 18.06
CA ASP A 108 -12.37 4.91 18.04
C ASP A 108 -12.83 4.20 16.77
N GLN A 109 -12.24 4.54 15.62
CA GLN A 109 -12.75 4.09 14.34
C GLN A 109 -12.01 2.89 13.75
N PHE A 110 -10.74 2.65 14.12
CA PHE A 110 -9.90 1.66 13.47
C PHE A 110 -9.29 0.66 14.47
N ASN A 111 -9.11 -0.58 14.03
CA ASN A 111 -8.42 -1.64 14.77
C ASN A 111 -7.16 -2.16 14.05
N SER A 112 -6.81 -1.52 12.94
CA SER A 112 -5.61 -1.79 12.15
C SER A 112 -4.98 -0.52 11.62
N VAL A 113 -3.65 -0.53 11.43
CA VAL A 113 -2.91 0.59 10.83
C VAL A 113 -1.84 0.09 9.85
N THR A 114 -1.55 0.93 8.84
CA THR A 114 -0.44 0.74 7.89
C THR A 114 0.43 1.99 7.92
N MET A 115 1.74 1.88 8.04
CA MET A 115 2.60 3.06 7.97
C MET A 115 2.62 3.60 6.55
N GLU A 116 2.30 4.90 6.38
CA GLU A 116 2.25 5.52 5.05
C GLU A 116 3.58 5.42 4.31
N ASN A 117 4.71 5.59 5.01
CA ASN A 117 6.04 5.62 4.40
C ASN A 117 7.11 4.80 5.14
N SER A 118 7.14 4.79 6.47
CA SER A 118 8.32 4.36 7.26
C SER A 118 8.68 2.86 7.15
N MET A 119 7.89 2.05 6.45
CA MET A 119 8.23 0.66 6.11
C MET A 119 8.53 0.45 4.62
N LYS A 120 8.60 1.50 3.81
CA LYS A 120 9.05 1.43 2.42
C LYS A 120 10.57 1.35 2.34
N PRO A 121 11.15 0.78 1.28
CA PRO A 121 12.61 0.56 1.19
C PRO A 121 13.47 1.80 1.42
N ASP A 122 13.03 3.00 1.00
CA ASP A 122 13.76 4.26 1.21
C ASP A 122 14.00 4.58 2.70
N TYR A 123 13.17 4.04 3.60
CA TYR A 123 13.22 4.31 5.04
C TYR A 123 13.82 3.14 5.85
N LEU A 124 14.10 2.01 5.20
CA LEU A 124 14.52 0.79 5.89
C LEU A 124 16.04 0.53 5.84
N PHE A 125 16.80 1.22 4.97
CA PHE A 125 18.21 0.88 4.80
C PHE A 125 19.15 1.88 5.48
N ASN A 126 20.05 1.36 6.32
CA ASN A 126 21.20 2.11 6.81
C ASN A 126 22.35 2.05 5.80
N LYS A 127 22.49 3.10 4.98
CA LYS A 127 23.51 3.16 3.92
C LYS A 127 24.94 3.08 4.47
N ASN A 128 25.24 3.75 5.58
CA ASN A 128 26.60 3.81 6.12
C ASN A 128 27.05 2.43 6.63
N GLU A 129 26.17 1.73 7.35
CA GLU A 129 26.44 0.39 7.83
C GLU A 129 26.48 -0.61 6.65
N SER A 130 25.66 -0.45 5.63
CA SER A 130 25.70 -1.28 4.43
C SER A 130 27.05 -1.16 3.70
N ILE A 131 27.60 0.06 3.56
CA ILE A 131 28.94 0.27 3.00
C ILE A 131 30.01 -0.35 3.90
N ALA A 132 29.89 -0.23 5.22
CA ALA A 132 30.89 -0.74 6.16
C ALA A 132 30.92 -2.26 6.21
N THR A 133 29.77 -2.92 6.09
CA THR A 133 29.65 -4.39 6.16
C THR A 133 29.78 -5.06 4.80
N GLY A 134 29.52 -4.35 3.70
CA GLY A 134 29.45 -4.91 2.34
C GLY A 134 28.14 -5.64 2.04
N ASP A 135 27.14 -5.61 2.94
CA ASP A 135 25.80 -6.18 2.77
C ASP A 135 24.73 -5.14 3.11
N LEU A 136 23.49 -5.32 2.63
CA LEU A 136 22.39 -4.44 3.01
C LEU A 136 22.11 -4.58 4.52
N VAL A 137 22.00 -3.46 5.20
CA VAL A 137 21.64 -3.39 6.61
C VAL A 137 20.29 -2.71 6.76
N VAL A 138 19.33 -3.44 7.33
CA VAL A 138 17.99 -2.93 7.67
C VAL A 138 18.03 -2.26 9.03
N GLU A 139 17.41 -1.10 9.15
CA GLU A 139 17.21 -0.37 10.41
C GLU A 139 15.84 0.31 10.38
N PHE A 140 14.99 0.02 11.36
CA PHE A 140 13.76 0.78 11.53
C PHE A 140 14.09 2.15 12.14
N ASP A 141 13.68 3.20 11.47
CA ASP A 141 13.89 4.56 11.95
C ASP A 141 13.05 4.86 13.21
N LYS A 142 13.28 6.03 13.79
CA LYS A 142 12.55 6.47 14.98
C LYS A 142 11.04 6.58 14.73
N ASP A 143 10.64 6.98 13.53
CA ASP A 143 9.23 7.15 13.19
C ASP A 143 8.52 5.80 13.08
N ALA A 144 9.15 4.81 12.44
CA ALA A 144 8.67 3.43 12.40
C ALA A 144 8.50 2.86 13.83
N LEU A 145 9.54 2.97 14.67
CA LEU A 145 9.49 2.49 16.05
C LEU A 145 8.42 3.19 16.89
N THR A 146 8.23 4.51 16.72
CA THR A 146 7.17 5.26 17.42
C THR A 146 5.77 4.77 17.03
N MET A 147 5.53 4.50 15.74
CA MET A 147 4.24 4.01 15.27
C MET A 147 3.98 2.55 15.67
N MET A 148 5.01 1.69 15.67
CA MET A 148 4.90 0.32 16.18
C MET A 148 4.56 0.30 17.68
N GLU A 149 5.22 1.14 18.48
CA GLU A 149 4.94 1.21 19.91
C GLU A 149 3.52 1.73 20.16
N PHE A 150 3.07 2.77 19.45
CA PHE A 150 1.70 3.25 19.54
C PHE A 150 0.69 2.15 19.20
N ALA A 151 0.91 1.40 18.11
CA ALA A 151 0.02 0.30 17.72
C ALA A 151 -0.01 -0.80 18.81
N LYS A 152 1.15 -1.17 19.34
CA LYS A 152 1.29 -2.18 20.40
C LYS A 152 0.61 -1.78 21.70
N GLU A 153 0.83 -0.54 22.18
CA GLU A 153 0.23 -0.03 23.38
C GLU A 153 -1.30 0.04 23.33
N ASN A 154 -1.86 0.23 22.12
CA ASN A 154 -3.30 0.37 21.90
C ASN A 154 -3.96 -0.89 21.33
N GLY A 155 -3.23 -1.99 21.16
CA GLY A 155 -3.78 -3.25 20.66
C GLY A 155 -4.21 -3.21 19.19
N LEU A 156 -3.63 -2.31 18.39
CA LEU A 156 -3.89 -2.22 16.95
C LEU A 156 -3.08 -3.28 16.21
N SER A 157 -3.71 -3.92 15.22
CA SER A 157 -3.02 -4.78 14.26
C SER A 157 -2.30 -3.94 13.20
N MET A 158 -1.31 -4.51 12.50
CA MET A 158 -0.56 -3.80 11.46
C MET A 158 -0.48 -4.57 10.15
N ARG A 159 -0.44 -3.84 9.03
CA ARG A 159 0.04 -4.31 7.73
C ARG A 159 1.43 -3.74 7.46
N GLY A 160 2.35 -4.57 6.96
CA GLY A 160 3.64 -4.13 6.45
C GLY A 160 3.50 -3.67 4.99
N HIS A 161 4.00 -2.48 4.67
CA HIS A 161 3.94 -1.91 3.33
C HIS A 161 5.23 -1.12 3.06
N THR A 162 6.12 -1.55 2.16
CA THR A 162 6.16 -2.73 1.31
C THR A 162 7.61 -3.21 1.19
N LEU A 163 7.87 -4.47 0.82
CA LEU A 163 9.27 -4.96 0.69
C LEU A 163 9.88 -4.59 -0.67
N VAL A 164 9.22 -4.89 -1.77
CA VAL A 164 9.78 -4.71 -3.13
C VAL A 164 8.89 -3.79 -3.95
N TRP A 165 9.41 -2.64 -4.30
CA TRP A 165 8.71 -1.63 -5.11
C TRP A 165 9.68 -0.94 -6.05
N TYR A 166 9.24 -0.52 -7.24
CA TYR A 166 10.07 0.23 -8.18
C TYR A 166 10.29 1.69 -7.74
N SER A 167 9.33 2.24 -6.98
CA SER A 167 9.37 3.58 -6.40
C SER A 167 9.79 3.51 -4.94
N GLN A 168 10.18 4.62 -4.35
CA GLN A 168 10.65 4.74 -2.95
C GLN A 168 11.58 3.59 -2.52
N THR A 169 12.48 3.21 -3.45
CA THR A 169 13.57 2.26 -3.24
C THR A 169 14.87 2.96 -3.58
N PRO A 170 15.84 3.06 -2.67
CA PRO A 170 17.03 3.87 -2.90
C PRO A 170 17.90 3.23 -3.98
N SER A 171 18.21 3.99 -5.02
CA SER A 171 18.96 3.49 -6.19
C SER A 171 20.29 2.86 -5.83
N TRP A 172 20.98 3.36 -4.80
CA TRP A 172 22.31 2.90 -4.42
C TRP A 172 22.40 1.41 -4.07
N ILE A 173 21.29 0.77 -3.67
CA ILE A 173 21.29 -0.67 -3.34
C ILE A 173 21.58 -1.58 -4.55
N PHE A 174 21.41 -1.07 -5.77
CA PHE A 174 21.58 -1.81 -7.03
C PHE A 174 22.99 -1.71 -7.60
N TYR A 175 23.87 -0.91 -7.02
CA TYR A 175 25.21 -0.63 -7.56
C TYR A 175 26.31 -1.32 -6.76
N GLU A 176 27.47 -1.55 -7.43
CA GLU A 176 28.65 -2.06 -6.78
C GLU A 176 29.12 -1.12 -5.66
N ASP A 177 29.54 -1.72 -4.53
CA ASP A 177 29.95 -1.01 -3.31
C ASP A 177 28.96 0.08 -2.85
N PHE A 178 27.67 -0.05 -3.22
CA PHE A 178 26.61 0.90 -2.89
C PHE A 178 26.86 2.33 -3.41
N ASP A 179 27.61 2.45 -4.51
CA ASP A 179 27.98 3.73 -5.14
C ASP A 179 27.33 3.85 -6.54
N THR A 180 26.35 4.76 -6.69
CA THR A 180 25.62 5.01 -7.95
C THR A 180 26.52 5.48 -9.12
N LYS A 181 27.81 5.73 -8.90
CA LYS A 181 28.80 6.03 -9.94
C LYS A 181 29.47 4.78 -10.52
N LYS A 182 29.22 3.60 -9.92
CA LYS A 182 29.72 2.32 -10.37
C LYS A 182 28.68 1.61 -11.23
N ASP A 183 29.02 0.42 -11.70
CA ASP A 183 28.11 -0.41 -12.47
C ASP A 183 27.02 -1.04 -11.58
N LEU A 184 25.90 -1.43 -12.20
CA LEU A 184 24.90 -2.26 -11.54
C LEU A 184 25.52 -3.60 -11.14
N VAL A 185 25.13 -4.11 -9.98
CA VAL A 185 25.59 -5.44 -9.55
C VAL A 185 24.98 -6.54 -10.42
N GLY A 186 25.68 -7.65 -10.51
CA GLY A 186 25.15 -8.84 -11.17
C GLY A 186 24.04 -9.53 -10.36
N ARG A 187 23.29 -10.40 -11.04
CA ARG A 187 22.13 -11.13 -10.51
C ARG A 187 22.39 -11.79 -9.16
N ASP A 188 23.48 -12.56 -9.03
CA ASP A 188 23.76 -13.33 -7.81
C ASP A 188 23.94 -12.42 -6.59
N VAL A 189 24.59 -11.27 -6.78
CA VAL A 189 24.78 -10.27 -5.73
C VAL A 189 23.43 -9.63 -5.36
N MET A 190 22.61 -9.30 -6.35
CA MET A 190 21.32 -8.66 -6.07
C MET A 190 20.34 -9.62 -5.42
N LEU A 191 20.32 -10.89 -5.81
CA LEU A 191 19.53 -11.92 -5.12
C LEU A 191 19.97 -12.09 -3.66
N ALA A 192 21.28 -12.12 -3.39
CA ALA A 192 21.79 -12.19 -2.02
C ALA A 192 21.38 -10.95 -1.20
N ARG A 193 21.43 -9.76 -1.80
CA ARG A 193 20.95 -8.52 -1.15
C ARG A 193 19.46 -8.57 -0.87
N MET A 194 18.64 -9.02 -1.81
CA MET A 194 17.18 -9.15 -1.64
C MET A 194 16.85 -10.16 -0.54
N GLU A 195 17.49 -11.34 -0.54
CA GLU A 195 17.31 -12.36 0.50
C GLU A 195 17.68 -11.81 1.88
N SER A 196 18.89 -11.22 2.00
CA SER A 196 19.38 -10.63 3.25
C SER A 196 18.43 -9.54 3.76
N TYR A 197 17.96 -8.66 2.89
CA TYR A 197 17.00 -7.60 3.19
C TYR A 197 15.69 -8.13 3.76
N ILE A 198 15.02 -9.01 3.01
CA ILE A 198 13.71 -9.56 3.40
C ILE A 198 13.81 -10.32 4.72
N LYS A 199 14.86 -11.14 4.86
CA LYS A 199 15.16 -11.85 6.11
C LYS A 199 15.32 -10.90 7.29
N GLN A 200 16.14 -9.85 7.15
CA GLN A 200 16.39 -8.88 8.22
C GLN A 200 15.12 -8.14 8.66
N VAL A 201 14.20 -7.82 7.75
CA VAL A 201 12.93 -7.18 8.11
C VAL A 201 12.15 -8.05 9.08
N PHE A 202 11.90 -9.31 8.75
CA PHE A 202 11.11 -10.21 9.61
C PHE A 202 11.86 -10.60 10.90
N GLU A 203 13.17 -10.82 10.85
CA GLU A 203 13.98 -11.09 12.03
C GLU A 203 13.94 -9.92 13.01
N LYS A 204 14.10 -8.66 12.53
CA LYS A 204 14.06 -7.47 13.38
C LYS A 204 12.68 -7.21 13.98
N LEU A 205 11.59 -7.42 13.22
CA LEU A 205 10.23 -7.34 13.77
C LEU A 205 10.06 -8.34 14.92
N THR A 206 10.58 -9.55 14.77
CA THR A 206 10.53 -10.60 15.80
C THR A 206 11.41 -10.25 17.00
N GLU A 207 12.64 -9.84 16.77
CA GLU A 207 13.61 -9.48 17.84
C GLU A 207 13.12 -8.31 18.70
N LEU A 208 12.47 -7.32 18.07
CA LEU A 208 11.90 -6.16 18.75
C LEU A 208 10.53 -6.44 19.39
N GLY A 209 9.97 -7.63 19.16
CA GLY A 209 8.69 -8.05 19.73
C GLY A 209 7.48 -7.35 19.10
N TYR A 210 7.56 -7.03 17.81
CA TYR A 210 6.46 -6.43 17.04
C TYR A 210 5.83 -7.39 16.03
N ALA A 211 6.47 -8.52 15.70
CA ALA A 211 5.97 -9.43 14.67
C ALA A 211 4.53 -9.90 14.88
N ASP A 212 4.12 -10.16 16.14
CA ASP A 212 2.80 -10.71 16.45
C ASP A 212 1.63 -9.77 16.12
N MET A 213 1.87 -8.47 15.98
CA MET A 213 0.82 -7.53 15.60
C MET A 213 0.67 -7.36 14.07
N PHE A 214 1.64 -7.84 13.29
CA PHE A 214 1.55 -7.84 11.83
C PHE A 214 0.75 -9.06 11.37
N TYR A 215 -0.35 -8.83 10.65
CA TYR A 215 -1.19 -9.92 10.12
C TYR A 215 -1.04 -10.09 8.60
N ALA A 216 -0.47 -9.10 7.91
CA ALA A 216 -0.25 -9.13 6.47
C ALA A 216 0.97 -8.28 6.10
N TYR A 217 1.61 -8.60 4.96
CA TYR A 217 2.72 -7.83 4.42
C TYR A 217 2.66 -7.78 2.89
N ASP A 218 2.76 -6.58 2.31
CA ASP A 218 2.90 -6.39 0.87
C ASP A 218 4.33 -6.73 0.45
N VAL A 219 4.51 -7.89 -0.16
CA VAL A 219 5.81 -8.38 -0.62
C VAL A 219 6.27 -7.63 -1.85
N VAL A 220 5.37 -7.45 -2.82
CA VAL A 220 5.64 -6.69 -4.05
C VAL A 220 4.51 -5.70 -4.28
N ASN A 221 4.90 -4.48 -4.64
CA ASN A 221 4.00 -3.39 -4.96
C ASN A 221 4.14 -2.94 -6.42
N GLU A 222 3.00 -2.84 -7.15
CA GLU A 222 2.85 -2.17 -8.45
C GLU A 222 3.79 -2.68 -9.57
N ALA A 223 3.88 -3.98 -9.75
CA ALA A 223 4.79 -4.56 -10.75
C ALA A 223 4.24 -4.53 -12.18
N TRP A 224 2.93 -4.34 -12.35
CA TRP A 224 2.27 -4.44 -13.65
C TRP A 224 1.67 -3.11 -14.13
N MET A 225 1.82 -2.83 -15.42
CA MET A 225 1.15 -1.72 -16.10
C MET A 225 -0.28 -2.12 -16.51
N GLU A 226 -1.15 -1.13 -16.82
CA GLU A 226 -2.53 -1.42 -17.24
C GLU A 226 -2.61 -2.15 -18.59
N ASP A 227 -1.57 -2.08 -19.43
CA ASP A 227 -1.50 -2.83 -20.69
C ASP A 227 -1.07 -4.29 -20.50
N GLY A 228 -0.84 -4.71 -19.23
CA GLY A 228 -0.42 -6.06 -18.88
C GLY A 228 1.08 -6.31 -19.03
N SER A 229 1.89 -5.31 -19.37
CA SER A 229 3.34 -5.42 -19.37
C SER A 229 3.91 -5.31 -17.95
N MET A 230 5.04 -5.98 -17.71
CA MET A 230 5.80 -5.82 -16.48
C MET A 230 6.47 -4.43 -16.47
N ARG A 231 6.41 -3.75 -15.35
CA ARG A 231 7.10 -2.47 -15.16
C ARG A 231 8.61 -2.69 -15.09
N GLU A 232 9.34 -2.09 -16.04
CA GLU A 232 10.81 -2.08 -16.01
C GLU A 232 11.31 -1.24 -14.82
N ASN A 233 12.27 -1.79 -14.08
CA ASN A 233 12.86 -1.15 -12.91
C ASN A 233 14.23 -1.77 -12.57
N ASN A 234 14.91 -1.23 -11.55
CA ASN A 234 16.23 -1.72 -11.17
C ASN A 234 16.22 -3.16 -10.63
N TRP A 235 15.13 -3.65 -10.06
CA TRP A 235 15.01 -5.05 -9.63
C TRP A 235 15.01 -5.97 -10.85
N SER A 236 14.18 -5.69 -11.86
CA SER A 236 14.17 -6.47 -13.10
C SER A 236 15.44 -6.33 -13.90
N ALA A 237 16.09 -5.15 -13.91
CA ALA A 237 17.34 -4.92 -14.60
C ALA A 237 18.52 -5.69 -13.99
N THR A 238 18.52 -5.93 -12.68
CA THR A 238 19.62 -6.61 -11.99
C THR A 238 19.37 -8.11 -11.79
N ILE A 239 18.13 -8.49 -11.46
CA ILE A 239 17.76 -9.89 -11.19
C ILE A 239 17.19 -10.58 -12.43
N GLY A 240 16.39 -9.89 -13.23
CA GLY A 240 15.59 -10.45 -14.32
C GLY A 240 14.10 -10.47 -13.96
N GLU A 241 13.28 -10.95 -14.90
CA GLU A 241 11.80 -10.94 -14.77
C GLU A 241 11.27 -11.77 -13.59
N ASP A 242 12.02 -12.77 -13.17
CA ASP A 242 11.66 -13.63 -12.05
C ASP A 242 11.91 -13.00 -10.65
N TYR A 243 12.32 -11.72 -10.59
CA TYR A 243 12.52 -11.03 -9.29
C TYR A 243 11.25 -11.05 -8.43
N LEU A 244 10.07 -11.05 -9.05
CA LEU A 244 8.78 -11.15 -8.36
C LEU A 244 8.65 -12.49 -7.62
N TRP A 245 8.93 -13.60 -8.32
CA TRP A 245 8.92 -14.93 -7.72
C TRP A 245 9.97 -15.04 -6.60
N GLN A 246 11.17 -14.51 -6.82
CA GLN A 246 12.25 -14.52 -5.83
C GLN A 246 11.85 -13.76 -4.54
N ALA A 247 11.20 -12.61 -4.69
CA ALA A 247 10.72 -11.82 -3.55
C ALA A 247 9.72 -12.62 -2.69
N PHE A 248 8.73 -13.26 -3.34
CA PHE A 248 7.75 -14.11 -2.63
C PHE A 248 8.40 -15.35 -2.02
N TYR A 249 9.34 -16.00 -2.73
CA TYR A 249 10.07 -17.14 -2.21
C TYR A 249 10.85 -16.78 -0.94
N PHE A 250 11.54 -15.64 -0.92
CA PHE A 250 12.25 -15.21 0.29
C PHE A 250 11.29 -14.77 1.39
N ALA A 251 10.19 -14.11 1.06
CA ALA A 251 9.19 -13.73 2.04
C ALA A 251 8.54 -14.97 2.69
N ASP A 252 8.09 -15.97 1.91
CA ASP A 252 7.55 -17.23 2.45
C ASP A 252 8.56 -17.99 3.33
N LYS A 253 9.84 -17.89 2.98
CA LYS A 253 10.92 -18.54 3.74
C LYS A 253 11.16 -17.92 5.11
N TYR A 254 11.01 -16.61 5.25
CA TYR A 254 11.44 -15.87 6.44
C TYR A 254 10.30 -15.22 7.24
N ALA A 255 9.14 -15.01 6.65
CA ALA A 255 8.00 -14.45 7.37
C ALA A 255 7.49 -15.42 8.44
N PRO A 256 7.06 -14.92 9.62
CA PRO A 256 6.27 -15.69 10.56
C PRO A 256 5.02 -16.28 9.90
N GLU A 257 4.64 -17.53 10.24
CA GLU A 257 3.51 -18.26 9.60
C GLU A 257 2.15 -17.54 9.66
N HIS A 258 1.98 -16.62 10.59
CA HIS A 258 0.73 -15.87 10.80
C HIS A 258 0.64 -14.58 9.98
N ILE A 259 1.72 -14.20 9.28
CA ILE A 259 1.75 -13.03 8.41
C ILE A 259 1.41 -13.47 7.00
N ASP A 260 0.24 -13.06 6.51
CA ASP A 260 -0.15 -13.31 5.13
C ASP A 260 0.67 -12.45 4.15
N LEU A 261 1.05 -13.02 3.03
CA LEU A 261 1.90 -12.40 2.02
C LEU A 261 1.06 -11.93 0.82
N TYR A 262 1.13 -10.64 0.51
CA TYR A 262 0.30 -10.01 -0.51
C TYR A 262 1.12 -9.45 -1.69
N TYR A 263 0.52 -9.50 -2.86
CA TYR A 263 0.84 -8.62 -3.98
C TYR A 263 -0.12 -7.43 -3.93
N ASN A 264 0.38 -6.20 -3.98
CA ASN A 264 -0.42 -4.98 -3.89
C ASN A 264 -0.32 -4.15 -5.18
N ASP A 265 -1.44 -3.70 -5.73
CA ASP A 265 -1.46 -2.90 -6.96
C ASP A 265 -2.68 -1.97 -7.00
N TYR A 266 -2.71 -1.05 -7.96
CA TYR A 266 -3.80 -0.12 -8.23
C TYR A 266 -4.42 -0.39 -9.61
N ASN A 267 -5.60 0.16 -9.87
CA ASN A 267 -6.33 -0.02 -11.12
C ASN A 267 -6.55 -1.51 -11.48
N GLU A 268 -6.82 -2.32 -10.47
CA GLU A 268 -6.90 -3.78 -10.53
C GLU A 268 -7.94 -4.24 -11.56
N GLN A 269 -9.06 -3.50 -11.68
CA GLN A 269 -10.13 -3.77 -12.62
C GLN A 269 -9.70 -3.69 -14.10
N PHE A 270 -8.59 -3.05 -14.39
CA PHE A 270 -8.02 -2.98 -15.74
C PHE A 270 -6.90 -4.02 -15.96
N LYS A 271 -6.52 -4.77 -14.93
CA LYS A 271 -5.41 -5.74 -14.94
C LYS A 271 -5.83 -7.16 -14.59
N THR A 272 -7.12 -7.47 -14.52
CA THR A 272 -7.66 -8.75 -14.03
C THR A 272 -6.96 -9.96 -14.64
N ASP A 273 -6.88 -10.05 -15.97
CA ASP A 273 -6.23 -11.17 -16.66
C ASP A 273 -4.74 -11.28 -16.36
N THR A 274 -4.07 -10.15 -16.19
CA THR A 274 -2.65 -10.10 -15.83
C THR A 274 -2.43 -10.60 -14.41
N LEU A 275 -3.23 -10.14 -13.46
CA LEU A 275 -3.18 -10.58 -12.07
C LEU A 275 -3.44 -12.08 -11.93
N LEU A 276 -4.47 -12.61 -12.61
CA LEU A 276 -4.77 -14.04 -12.60
C LEU A 276 -3.61 -14.89 -13.13
N LYS A 277 -2.97 -14.47 -14.23
CA LYS A 277 -1.79 -15.16 -14.77
C LYS A 277 -0.61 -15.06 -13.82
N PHE A 278 -0.39 -13.89 -13.24
CA PHE A 278 0.74 -13.63 -12.35
C PHE A 278 0.65 -14.46 -11.08
N VAL A 279 -0.49 -14.46 -10.36
CA VAL A 279 -0.63 -15.23 -9.12
C VAL A 279 -0.47 -16.73 -9.36
N ASP A 280 -0.86 -17.24 -10.55
CA ASP A 280 -0.66 -18.65 -10.89
C ASP A 280 0.82 -19.04 -11.06
N THR A 281 1.72 -18.07 -11.30
CA THR A 281 3.18 -18.28 -11.35
C THR A 281 3.83 -18.33 -9.98
N LEU A 282 3.17 -17.82 -8.93
CA LEU A 282 3.72 -17.72 -7.57
C LEU A 282 3.50 -19.01 -6.78
N LYS A 283 4.12 -20.09 -7.25
CA LYS A 283 4.07 -21.40 -6.62
C LYS A 283 5.48 -21.96 -6.40
N ASP A 284 5.62 -22.75 -5.36
CA ASP A 284 6.82 -23.52 -5.09
C ASP A 284 6.94 -24.77 -6.00
N GLU A 285 8.00 -25.56 -5.81
CA GLU A 285 8.24 -26.80 -6.56
C GLU A 285 7.18 -27.90 -6.33
N ASN A 286 6.38 -27.79 -5.26
CA ASN A 286 5.30 -28.72 -4.91
C ASN A 286 3.95 -28.25 -5.50
N GLY A 287 3.89 -27.03 -6.05
CA GLY A 287 2.68 -26.38 -6.54
C GLY A 287 1.88 -25.67 -5.46
N ASP A 288 2.42 -25.50 -4.25
CA ASP A 288 1.82 -24.69 -3.18
C ASP A 288 2.08 -23.20 -3.45
N TYR A 289 1.08 -22.36 -3.20
CA TYR A 289 1.24 -20.90 -3.37
C TYR A 289 2.24 -20.32 -2.37
N LEU A 290 3.09 -19.41 -2.86
CA LEU A 290 3.99 -18.54 -2.08
C LEU A 290 3.32 -17.23 -1.66
N ILE A 291 2.08 -17.01 -2.07
CA ILE A 291 1.24 -15.84 -1.85
C ILE A 291 -0.05 -16.25 -1.17
N ASP A 292 -0.52 -15.43 -0.23
CA ASP A 292 -1.79 -15.66 0.48
C ASP A 292 -2.93 -14.80 -0.07
N GLY A 293 -2.62 -13.64 -0.67
CA GLY A 293 -3.65 -12.74 -1.15
C GLY A 293 -3.20 -11.66 -2.12
N VAL A 294 -4.18 -10.97 -2.70
CA VAL A 294 -3.98 -9.79 -3.55
C VAL A 294 -4.54 -8.57 -2.84
N GLY A 295 -3.70 -7.56 -2.68
CA GLY A 295 -4.07 -6.25 -2.16
C GLY A 295 -4.54 -5.35 -3.30
N PHE A 296 -5.75 -4.85 -3.18
CA PHE A 296 -6.33 -3.86 -4.07
C PHE A 296 -6.15 -2.49 -3.41
N GLN A 297 -5.30 -1.62 -3.98
CA GLN A 297 -5.12 -0.26 -3.43
C GLN A 297 -6.44 0.49 -3.38
N ALA A 298 -7.31 0.28 -4.38
CA ALA A 298 -8.64 0.85 -4.41
C ALA A 298 -8.64 2.39 -4.39
N HIS A 299 -7.72 3.02 -5.12
CA HIS A 299 -7.71 4.46 -5.38
C HIS A 299 -8.77 4.83 -6.42
N LEU A 300 -10.02 4.91 -6.00
CA LEU A 300 -11.20 4.98 -6.85
C LEU A 300 -11.71 6.42 -7.07
N TYR A 301 -12.70 6.53 -7.94
CA TYR A 301 -13.45 7.75 -8.23
C TYR A 301 -14.94 7.49 -8.18
N THR A 302 -15.74 8.51 -7.82
CA THR A 302 -17.21 8.36 -7.77
C THR A 302 -17.87 8.05 -9.12
N LYS A 303 -17.12 8.11 -10.23
CA LYS A 303 -17.58 7.74 -11.58
C LYS A 303 -17.10 6.37 -12.04
N ASP A 304 -16.31 5.66 -11.23
CA ASP A 304 -15.90 4.31 -11.55
C ASP A 304 -17.10 3.35 -11.49
N ASP A 305 -17.08 2.33 -12.35
CA ASP A 305 -18.12 1.31 -12.38
C ASP A 305 -17.83 0.19 -11.38
N LEU A 306 -18.57 0.16 -10.28
CA LEU A 306 -18.45 -0.87 -9.25
C LEU A 306 -18.76 -2.28 -9.77
N ASN A 307 -19.55 -2.45 -10.85
CA ASN A 307 -19.77 -3.78 -11.40
C ASN A 307 -18.47 -4.33 -11.98
N THR A 308 -17.77 -3.55 -12.80
CA THR A 308 -16.45 -3.94 -13.32
C THR A 308 -15.43 -4.20 -12.20
N TYR A 309 -15.47 -3.40 -11.14
CA TYR A 309 -14.62 -3.59 -9.98
C TYR A 309 -14.90 -4.93 -9.28
N PHE A 310 -16.18 -5.22 -9.03
CA PHE A 310 -16.60 -6.49 -8.41
C PHE A 310 -16.38 -7.71 -9.30
N ASP A 311 -16.46 -7.58 -10.62
CA ASP A 311 -16.08 -8.67 -11.55
C ASP A 311 -14.61 -9.09 -11.33
N THR A 312 -13.72 -8.14 -11.05
CA THR A 312 -12.31 -8.42 -10.72
C THR A 312 -12.17 -9.04 -9.33
N VAL A 313 -12.90 -8.53 -8.33
CA VAL A 313 -12.94 -9.12 -6.99
C VAL A 313 -13.37 -10.59 -7.08
N ASP A 314 -14.45 -10.87 -7.80
CA ASP A 314 -14.99 -12.22 -7.96
C ASP A 314 -14.02 -13.15 -8.72
N ALA A 315 -13.34 -12.64 -9.76
CA ALA A 315 -12.37 -13.40 -10.53
C ALA A 315 -11.13 -13.80 -9.71
N ILE A 316 -10.58 -12.87 -8.93
CA ILE A 316 -9.44 -13.15 -8.03
C ILE A 316 -9.88 -14.06 -6.88
N SER A 317 -11.06 -13.83 -6.27
CA SER A 317 -11.61 -14.69 -5.22
C SER A 317 -11.77 -16.15 -5.66
N ALA A 318 -12.10 -16.39 -6.93
CA ALA A 318 -12.24 -17.72 -7.50
C ALA A 318 -10.92 -18.52 -7.53
N THR A 319 -9.76 -17.88 -7.37
CA THR A 319 -8.46 -18.55 -7.21
C THR A 319 -8.28 -19.18 -5.82
N GLY A 320 -9.11 -18.79 -4.85
CA GLY A 320 -8.99 -19.17 -3.44
C GLY A 320 -8.03 -18.27 -2.64
N LEU A 321 -7.41 -17.27 -3.26
CA LEU A 321 -6.60 -16.27 -2.56
C LEU A 321 -7.48 -15.26 -1.81
N LYS A 322 -6.93 -14.70 -0.73
CA LYS A 322 -7.55 -13.60 -0.01
C LYS A 322 -7.49 -12.31 -0.84
N ILE A 323 -8.43 -11.41 -0.56
CA ILE A 323 -8.37 -10.02 -1.05
C ILE A 323 -8.38 -9.09 0.17
N GLN A 324 -7.63 -8.01 0.11
CA GLN A 324 -7.78 -6.86 1.01
C GLN A 324 -7.86 -5.58 0.19
N LEU A 325 -8.75 -4.65 0.55
CA LEU A 325 -8.59 -3.27 0.11
C LEU A 325 -7.55 -2.63 1.01
N THR A 326 -6.46 -2.16 0.42
CA THR A 326 -5.25 -1.81 1.16
C THR A 326 -5.05 -0.31 1.33
N GLU A 327 -5.65 0.50 0.44
CA GLU A 327 -5.40 1.94 0.35
C GLU A 327 -6.66 2.72 -0.09
N LEU A 328 -7.84 2.28 0.34
CA LEU A 328 -9.11 2.84 -0.14
C LEU A 328 -9.19 4.35 0.06
N ASP A 329 -9.36 5.04 -1.03
CA ASP A 329 -9.83 6.42 -1.11
C ASP A 329 -10.70 6.60 -2.38
N VAL A 330 -11.74 7.44 -2.30
CA VAL A 330 -12.70 7.65 -3.41
C VAL A 330 -12.79 9.13 -3.74
N CYS A 331 -12.07 9.57 -4.76
CA CYS A 331 -12.12 10.96 -5.21
C CYS A 331 -13.43 11.32 -5.87
N LEU A 332 -13.86 12.57 -5.69
CA LEU A 332 -15.03 13.12 -6.38
C LEU A 332 -14.74 13.24 -7.89
N GLY A 333 -15.63 12.70 -8.72
CA GLY A 333 -15.53 12.77 -10.19
C GLY A 333 -14.88 11.57 -10.83
N ALA A 334 -13.91 11.79 -11.73
CA ALA A 334 -13.19 10.79 -12.49
C ALA A 334 -11.71 11.18 -12.61
N TRP A 335 -10.87 10.25 -13.08
CA TRP A 335 -9.47 10.52 -13.40
C TRP A 335 -9.34 11.76 -14.30
N GLN A 336 -8.48 12.72 -13.93
CA GLN A 336 -8.26 14.01 -14.60
C GLN A 336 -9.50 14.95 -14.67
N ASN A 337 -10.60 14.60 -14.02
CA ASN A 337 -11.81 15.41 -13.98
C ASN A 337 -12.47 15.34 -12.60
N THR A 338 -11.78 15.86 -11.59
CA THR A 338 -12.29 15.93 -10.22
C THR A 338 -13.41 16.97 -10.12
N LEU A 339 -14.38 16.71 -9.24
CA LEU A 339 -15.52 17.59 -8.98
C LEU A 339 -15.33 18.34 -7.66
N GLU A 340 -15.94 19.52 -7.58
CA GLU A 340 -16.01 20.30 -6.33
C GLU A 340 -16.80 19.54 -5.25
N PRO A 341 -16.45 19.71 -3.96
CA PRO A 341 -17.12 19.04 -2.84
C PRO A 341 -18.45 19.72 -2.50
N THR A 342 -19.37 19.80 -3.47
CA THR A 342 -20.74 20.23 -3.24
C THR A 342 -21.51 19.17 -2.44
N GLU A 343 -22.56 19.56 -1.74
CA GLU A 343 -23.41 18.64 -0.99
C GLU A 343 -23.90 17.47 -1.87
N GLU A 344 -24.32 17.74 -3.12
CA GLU A 344 -24.74 16.72 -4.07
C GLU A 344 -23.62 15.73 -4.38
N ASN A 345 -22.40 16.21 -4.69
CA ASN A 345 -21.25 15.34 -5.00
C ASN A 345 -20.81 14.54 -3.76
N LEU A 346 -20.88 15.12 -2.56
CA LEU A 346 -20.56 14.42 -1.32
C LEU A 346 -21.59 13.32 -0.99
N LYS A 347 -22.89 13.52 -1.31
CA LYS A 347 -23.92 12.47 -1.20
C LYS A 347 -23.69 11.34 -2.21
N ILE A 348 -23.30 11.66 -3.44
CA ILE A 348 -22.88 10.64 -4.44
C ILE A 348 -21.70 9.83 -3.90
N GLN A 349 -20.71 10.47 -3.27
CA GLN A 349 -19.59 9.80 -2.64
C GLN A 349 -20.04 8.90 -1.47
N GLY A 350 -20.95 9.39 -0.63
CA GLY A 350 -21.53 8.61 0.47
C GLY A 350 -22.19 7.33 -0.03
N LYS A 351 -23.00 7.44 -1.11
CA LYS A 351 -23.61 6.29 -1.75
C LYS A 351 -22.58 5.33 -2.35
N PHE A 352 -21.54 5.85 -2.98
CA PHE A 352 -20.47 5.01 -3.56
C PHE A 352 -19.75 4.18 -2.48
N TYR A 353 -19.39 4.81 -1.35
CA TYR A 353 -18.80 4.09 -0.21
C TYR A 353 -19.76 3.05 0.36
N TYR A 354 -21.06 3.38 0.45
CA TYR A 354 -22.07 2.42 0.89
C TYR A 354 -22.13 1.20 -0.05
N ASP A 355 -22.29 1.42 -1.35
CA ASP A 355 -22.42 0.35 -2.33
C ASP A 355 -21.16 -0.53 -2.39
N LEU A 356 -19.96 0.08 -2.32
CA LEU A 356 -18.71 -0.65 -2.30
C LEU A 356 -18.60 -1.55 -1.06
N VAL A 357 -18.77 -0.98 0.13
CA VAL A 357 -18.63 -1.73 1.39
C VAL A 357 -19.71 -2.80 1.52
N ASN A 358 -20.98 -2.47 1.20
CA ASN A 358 -22.08 -3.44 1.19
C ASN A 358 -21.80 -4.61 0.24
N GLY A 359 -21.33 -4.33 -0.97
CA GLY A 359 -21.01 -5.37 -1.95
C GLY A 359 -19.87 -6.30 -1.52
N LEU A 360 -18.91 -5.79 -0.73
CA LEU A 360 -17.86 -6.62 -0.11
C LEU A 360 -18.42 -7.47 1.03
N PHE A 361 -19.25 -6.89 1.91
CA PHE A 361 -19.89 -7.63 3.00
C PHE A 361 -20.80 -8.75 2.48
N GLU A 362 -21.65 -8.47 1.49
CA GLU A 362 -22.50 -9.49 0.87
C GLU A 362 -21.69 -10.69 0.34
N ARG A 363 -20.56 -10.45 -0.32
CA ARG A 363 -19.67 -11.50 -0.82
C ARG A 363 -18.96 -12.26 0.29
N LYS A 364 -18.50 -11.55 1.31
CA LYS A 364 -17.87 -12.14 2.50
C LYS A 364 -18.85 -13.06 3.23
N ASP A 365 -20.06 -12.57 3.53
CA ASP A 365 -21.11 -13.32 4.24
C ASP A 365 -21.63 -14.51 3.44
N ALA A 366 -21.66 -14.39 2.10
CA ALA A 366 -21.96 -15.50 1.21
C ALA A 366 -20.83 -16.54 1.10
N GLY A 367 -19.64 -16.25 1.66
CA GLY A 367 -18.47 -17.13 1.58
C GLY A 367 -17.82 -17.20 0.20
N THR A 368 -18.11 -16.24 -0.70
CA THR A 368 -17.52 -16.14 -2.03
C THR A 368 -16.28 -15.26 -2.06
N LEU A 369 -16.04 -14.48 -1.01
CA LEU A 369 -14.87 -13.61 -0.83
C LEU A 369 -14.16 -13.94 0.48
N GLN A 370 -12.88 -14.29 0.39
CA GLN A 370 -11.99 -14.40 1.55
C GLN A 370 -11.33 -13.02 1.78
N MET A 371 -11.89 -12.25 2.70
CA MET A 371 -11.40 -10.91 3.04
C MET A 371 -11.39 -10.75 4.56
N ASP A 372 -10.28 -10.29 5.11
CA ASP A 372 -10.09 -10.13 6.55
C ASP A 372 -9.77 -8.70 6.97
N ALA A 373 -9.56 -7.79 6.00
CA ALA A 373 -9.31 -6.39 6.29
C ALA A 373 -9.65 -5.45 5.11
N LEU A 374 -10.01 -4.20 5.47
CA LEU A 374 -10.07 -3.05 4.59
C LEU A 374 -9.33 -1.88 5.24
N THR A 375 -8.44 -1.23 4.50
CA THR A 375 -7.67 -0.07 4.97
C THR A 375 -7.97 1.15 4.12
N PHE A 376 -8.36 2.25 4.76
CA PHE A 376 -8.46 3.56 4.14
C PHE A 376 -7.09 4.23 4.07
N TRP A 377 -6.73 4.87 2.93
CA TRP A 377 -5.45 5.54 2.82
C TRP A 377 -5.48 6.95 3.44
N GLY A 378 -5.73 6.98 4.73
CA GLY A 378 -6.03 8.11 5.57
C GLY A 378 -7.50 8.10 6.02
N PHE A 379 -7.85 8.96 6.98
CA PHE A 379 -9.25 9.05 7.43
C PHE A 379 -9.88 10.43 7.16
N ALA A 380 -9.08 11.48 7.03
CA ALA A 380 -9.56 12.85 6.83
C ALA A 380 -8.95 13.50 5.58
N ASP A 381 -9.75 14.26 4.84
CA ASP A 381 -9.36 14.90 3.58
C ASP A 381 -8.09 15.75 3.69
N GLY A 382 -7.92 16.47 4.81
CA GLY A 382 -6.73 17.32 5.04
C GLY A 382 -5.42 16.54 5.20
N LEU A 383 -5.49 15.24 5.47
CA LEU A 383 -4.34 14.34 5.67
C LEU A 383 -4.06 13.47 4.44
N SER A 384 -4.94 13.51 3.43
CA SER A 384 -4.79 12.67 2.22
C SER A 384 -3.73 13.22 1.27
N TRP A 385 -3.00 12.31 0.62
CA TRP A 385 -2.14 12.63 -0.52
C TRP A 385 -2.94 13.17 -1.73
N ARG A 386 -4.26 12.82 -1.82
CA ARG A 386 -5.23 13.29 -2.82
C ARG A 386 -6.19 14.37 -2.28
N LYS A 387 -5.76 15.16 -1.28
CA LYS A 387 -6.57 16.10 -0.50
C LYS A 387 -7.42 17.10 -1.30
N GLU A 388 -7.02 17.41 -2.53
CA GLU A 388 -7.75 18.34 -3.40
C GLU A 388 -9.05 17.73 -3.97
N ALA A 389 -9.20 16.40 -3.91
CA ALA A 389 -10.34 15.67 -4.43
C ALA A 389 -11.30 15.16 -3.33
N SER A 390 -11.12 15.59 -2.08
CA SER A 390 -11.95 15.25 -0.91
C SER A 390 -12.27 13.75 -0.77
N PRO A 391 -11.25 12.85 -0.74
CA PRO A 391 -11.47 11.42 -0.99
C PRO A 391 -11.91 10.61 0.22
N LEU A 392 -11.79 11.13 1.45
CA LEU A 392 -11.84 10.33 2.67
C LEU A 392 -13.13 10.49 3.48
N LEU A 393 -13.15 9.87 4.68
CA LEU A 393 -14.34 9.73 5.53
C LEU A 393 -14.69 11.01 6.30
N TYR A 394 -13.65 11.77 6.69
CA TYR A 394 -13.79 13.01 7.46
C TYR A 394 -13.30 14.20 6.64
N ASP A 395 -13.88 15.35 6.88
CA ASP A 395 -13.44 16.60 6.26
C ASP A 395 -12.11 17.14 6.85
N LYS A 396 -11.67 18.32 6.36
CA LYS A 396 -10.43 18.97 6.82
C LYS A 396 -10.49 19.43 8.28
N THR A 397 -11.68 19.48 8.90
CA THR A 397 -11.92 19.86 10.30
C THR A 397 -12.19 18.66 11.20
N TYR A 398 -12.03 17.46 10.65
CA TYR A 398 -12.29 16.19 11.33
C TYR A 398 -13.76 16.01 11.72
N GLN A 399 -14.71 16.45 10.86
CA GLN A 399 -16.11 16.12 10.95
C GLN A 399 -16.47 14.99 9.97
N PRO A 400 -17.31 14.02 10.38
CA PRO A 400 -17.69 12.91 9.50
C PRO A 400 -18.47 13.44 8.28
N LYS A 401 -18.14 12.91 7.10
CA LYS A 401 -18.79 13.21 5.83
C LYS A 401 -19.84 12.15 5.50
N TYR A 402 -20.62 12.36 4.43
CA TYR A 402 -21.53 11.35 3.90
C TYR A 402 -20.83 10.02 3.60
N SER A 403 -19.54 10.06 3.20
CA SER A 403 -18.68 8.89 3.00
C SER A 403 -18.46 8.06 4.27
N PHE A 404 -18.32 8.70 5.45
CA PHE A 404 -18.25 8.01 6.73
C PHE A 404 -19.53 7.19 6.99
N TYR A 405 -20.68 7.83 6.84
CA TYR A 405 -21.96 7.15 7.04
C TYR A 405 -22.22 6.06 5.98
N GLY A 406 -21.73 6.27 4.75
CA GLY A 406 -21.75 5.24 3.72
C GLY A 406 -20.93 3.99 4.13
N ALA A 407 -19.72 4.18 4.61
CA ALA A 407 -18.87 3.09 5.13
C ALA A 407 -19.48 2.41 6.37
N MET A 408 -20.20 3.18 7.21
CA MET A 408 -20.99 2.70 8.35
C MET A 408 -22.29 1.96 7.97
N GLN A 409 -22.62 1.85 6.69
CA GLN A 409 -23.85 1.25 6.16
C GLN A 409 -25.15 1.98 6.59
N MET A 410 -25.06 3.29 6.81
CA MET A 410 -26.15 4.15 7.29
C MET A 410 -26.71 5.00 6.13
N LYS A 411 -27.65 4.46 5.34
CA LYS A 411 -28.19 5.07 4.10
C LYS A 411 -28.66 6.50 4.25
N GLU A 412 -29.53 6.74 5.24
CA GLU A 412 -30.15 8.05 5.47
C GLU A 412 -29.08 9.11 5.74
N GLN A 413 -28.15 8.81 6.66
CA GLN A 413 -27.06 9.73 7.01
C GLN A 413 -26.02 9.84 5.88
N ALA A 414 -25.86 8.82 5.04
CA ALA A 414 -25.05 8.88 3.82
C ALA A 414 -25.71 9.70 2.70
N GLY A 415 -26.91 10.22 2.92
CA GLY A 415 -27.57 11.21 2.07
C GLY A 415 -28.40 10.64 0.92
N PHE A 416 -28.82 9.37 1.00
CA PHE A 416 -29.69 8.77 0.01
C PHE A 416 -30.78 7.91 0.66
N ASP A 417 -31.99 8.04 0.13
CA ASP A 417 -33.11 7.17 0.45
C ASP A 417 -33.09 5.93 -0.46
N GLN A 418 -33.77 4.87 -0.10
CA GLN A 418 -33.81 3.51 -0.67
C GLN A 418 -33.56 3.36 -2.15
#